data_2149dfc0e82a0a933618bfb7a5412dbd
#
_entry.id   2149dfc0e82a0a933618bfb7a5412dbd
#
_cell.length_a   1.000
_cell.length_b   1.000
_cell.length_c   1.000
_cell.angle_alpha   90.00
_cell.angle_beta   90.00
_cell.angle_gamma   90.00
#
_symmetry.space_group_name_H-M   'P 1'
#
loop_
_entity.id
_entity.type
_entity.pdbx_description
1 polymer ?
#
loop_
_entity_poly.entity_id
_entity_poly.type
_entity_poly.pdbx_seq_one_letter_code
_entity_poly.pdbx_strand_id
1 'polypeptide(L)'
;MTPNKTIRVLYSFPHKLGAARICYTAWEQVRGVVKAGADVLAFPGVLHREVPGLTKVEPTLARGKLRIPYKLLGRVRACELHDYIVARRLEKMAGKVDVVHAWPVGSLRTLRVARKMGIPTVLERPNAHTRFAYTVVQAECDRIGVVLPPDHEHAYNEEILKLEELEYNEAYRILCPSEFVVKTFRDQGLAQEKLLRHIYGFDQTRFFPSQNGNKPSDEGLTVIFVGVAAVRKGLHFALEAWLNSSAHKKGKFLIAGEFVPAYRDKLASMLEHPSIQILGQRNDIPDLMRNSDAMVLPSIEEGFGLVCTEALGAGAVPLVSDACTDTCQHMRNALVHRVADVKVLSEQFSMLDQDRSLLARLRDEAIASSRSLTWDAAGERLLAAYSKALQ
;
A
#
# COMPACT_ATOMS: atom_id res chain seq x y z
N MET A 1 6.71 -4.02 -37.75
CA MET A 1 6.12 -3.87 -36.41
C MET A 1 4.69 -3.44 -36.58
N THR A 2 3.72 -4.31 -36.31
CA THR A 2 2.30 -3.94 -36.28
C THR A 2 2.13 -2.86 -35.18
N PRO A 3 1.39 -1.78 -35.43
CA PRO A 3 1.16 -0.76 -34.43
C PRO A 3 0.56 -1.44 -33.18
N ASN A 4 1.20 -1.26 -32.02
CA ASN A 4 0.69 -1.81 -30.77
C ASN A 4 -0.74 -1.30 -30.58
N LYS A 5 -1.71 -2.20 -30.64
CA LYS A 5 -3.13 -1.87 -30.45
C LYS A 5 -3.29 -1.28 -29.05
N THR A 6 -3.84 -0.06 -28.98
CA THR A 6 -4.17 0.57 -27.70
C THR A 6 -5.10 -0.33 -26.88
N ILE A 7 -4.71 -0.67 -25.66
CA ILE A 7 -5.51 -1.50 -24.76
C ILE A 7 -6.66 -0.66 -24.19
N ARG A 8 -7.89 -1.15 -24.33
CA ARG A 8 -9.10 -0.51 -23.81
C ARG A 8 -9.43 -1.11 -22.46
N VAL A 9 -9.29 -0.31 -21.41
CA VAL A 9 -9.41 -0.71 -20.02
C VAL A 9 -10.72 -0.20 -19.43
N LEU A 10 -11.54 -1.08 -18.85
CA LEU A 10 -12.58 -0.68 -17.93
C LEU A 10 -11.96 -0.71 -16.52
N TYR A 11 -11.86 0.44 -15.86
CA TYR A 11 -11.30 0.56 -14.52
C TYR A 11 -12.42 0.81 -13.50
N SER A 12 -12.71 -0.18 -12.66
CA SER A 12 -13.78 -0.15 -11.65
C SER A 12 -13.20 0.05 -10.25
N PHE A 13 -13.57 1.16 -9.60
CA PHE A 13 -13.09 1.51 -8.27
C PHE A 13 -14.25 1.97 -7.37
N PRO A 14 -14.67 1.21 -6.33
CA PRO A 14 -15.92 1.45 -5.61
C PRO A 14 -15.90 2.66 -4.66
N HIS A 15 -14.77 3.37 -4.55
CA HIS A 15 -14.59 4.46 -3.60
C HIS A 15 -14.43 5.84 -4.28
N LYS A 16 -13.91 6.83 -3.52
CA LYS A 16 -13.69 8.22 -3.98
C LYS A 16 -12.35 8.32 -4.71
N LEU A 17 -12.34 8.19 -6.04
CA LEU A 17 -11.11 8.27 -6.85
C LEU A 17 -10.41 9.63 -6.65
N GLY A 18 -9.16 9.60 -6.21
CA GLY A 18 -8.34 10.78 -5.94
C GLY A 18 -8.47 11.39 -4.55
N ALA A 19 -9.20 10.75 -3.62
CA ALA A 19 -9.12 11.08 -2.20
C ALA A 19 -7.82 10.55 -1.58
N ALA A 20 -7.62 10.74 -0.27
CA ALA A 20 -6.41 10.28 0.42
C ALA A 20 -6.29 8.75 0.52
N ARG A 21 -5.11 8.26 0.92
CA ARG A 21 -4.78 6.85 1.16
C ARG A 21 -4.93 6.01 -0.12
N ILE A 22 -5.55 4.85 -0.04
CA ILE A 22 -5.73 3.92 -1.17
C ILE A 22 -6.50 4.53 -2.36
N CYS A 23 -7.33 5.53 -2.11
CA CYS A 23 -8.03 6.27 -3.16
C CYS A 23 -7.09 7.11 -4.02
N TYR A 24 -5.99 7.58 -3.45
CA TYR A 24 -4.92 8.26 -4.17
C TYR A 24 -4.11 7.26 -5.00
N THR A 25 -3.82 6.08 -4.47
CA THR A 25 -3.17 4.98 -5.21
C THR A 25 -3.95 4.62 -6.48
N ALA A 26 -5.28 4.41 -6.35
CA ALA A 26 -6.13 4.13 -7.50
C ALA A 26 -6.13 5.27 -8.54
N TRP A 27 -6.11 6.52 -8.07
CA TRP A 27 -6.02 7.68 -8.93
C TRP A 27 -4.69 7.73 -9.71
N GLU A 28 -3.58 7.46 -9.04
CA GLU A 28 -2.25 7.40 -9.67
C GLU A 28 -2.12 6.24 -10.65
N GLN A 29 -2.74 5.09 -10.37
CA GLN A 29 -2.81 3.99 -11.33
C GLN A 29 -3.53 4.40 -12.61
N VAL A 30 -4.73 5.02 -12.49
CA VAL A 30 -5.47 5.49 -13.67
C VAL A 30 -4.67 6.54 -14.44
N ARG A 31 -4.09 7.52 -13.73
CA ARG A 31 -3.22 8.54 -14.34
C ARG A 31 -2.03 7.91 -15.08
N GLY A 32 -1.36 6.98 -14.42
CA GLY A 32 -0.17 6.31 -14.96
C GLY A 32 -0.47 5.49 -16.21
N VAL A 33 -1.54 4.69 -16.23
CA VAL A 33 -1.89 3.87 -17.42
C VAL A 33 -2.44 4.71 -18.56
N VAL A 34 -3.16 5.82 -18.29
CA VAL A 34 -3.56 6.79 -19.33
C VAL A 34 -2.32 7.43 -19.94
N LYS A 35 -1.36 7.88 -19.13
CA LYS A 35 -0.07 8.43 -19.60
C LYS A 35 0.73 7.41 -20.41
N ALA A 36 0.67 6.13 -20.03
CA ALA A 36 1.32 5.03 -20.76
C ALA A 36 0.61 4.62 -22.06
N GLY A 37 -0.53 5.25 -22.40
CA GLY A 37 -1.22 5.08 -23.70
C GLY A 37 -2.41 4.11 -23.69
N ALA A 38 -2.95 3.73 -22.53
CA ALA A 38 -4.21 2.98 -22.46
C ALA A 38 -5.43 3.88 -22.74
N ASP A 39 -6.47 3.35 -23.39
CA ASP A 39 -7.80 3.98 -23.47
C ASP A 39 -8.63 3.51 -22.27
N VAL A 40 -8.77 4.37 -21.26
CA VAL A 40 -9.40 4.02 -19.99
C VAL A 40 -10.80 4.60 -19.90
N LEU A 41 -11.78 3.73 -19.60
CA LEU A 41 -13.09 4.10 -19.11
C LEU A 41 -13.14 3.82 -17.59
N ALA A 42 -13.18 4.87 -16.79
CA ALA A 42 -13.20 4.74 -15.32
C ALA A 42 -14.61 4.79 -14.75
N PHE A 43 -14.90 3.84 -13.88
CA PHE A 43 -16.10 3.78 -13.05
C PHE A 43 -15.71 3.95 -11.58
N PRO A 44 -15.50 5.19 -11.08
CA PRO A 44 -15.34 5.41 -9.65
C PRO A 44 -16.70 5.38 -8.95
N GLY A 45 -16.73 5.04 -7.65
CA GLY A 45 -17.90 5.32 -6.83
C GLY A 45 -18.23 6.81 -6.87
N VAL A 46 -17.22 7.64 -6.60
CA VAL A 46 -17.28 9.10 -6.73
C VAL A 46 -15.96 9.60 -7.32
N LEU A 47 -16.00 10.51 -8.27
CA LEU A 47 -14.81 11.24 -8.72
C LEU A 47 -14.53 12.38 -7.72
N HIS A 48 -13.40 12.31 -7.02
CA HIS A 48 -12.98 13.33 -6.07
C HIS A 48 -11.98 14.30 -6.68
N ARG A 49 -11.11 13.79 -7.55
CA ARG A 49 -10.07 14.54 -8.25
C ARG A 49 -10.07 14.13 -9.73
N GLU A 50 -10.05 15.10 -10.63
CA GLU A 50 -9.91 14.83 -12.05
C GLU A 50 -8.58 14.15 -12.36
N VAL A 51 -8.58 13.24 -13.34
CA VAL A 51 -7.39 12.55 -13.80
C VAL A 51 -6.92 13.17 -15.12
N PRO A 52 -5.70 13.70 -15.20
CA PRO A 52 -5.18 14.28 -16.43
C PRO A 52 -5.21 13.28 -17.59
N GLY A 53 -5.75 13.70 -18.74
CA GLY A 53 -5.86 12.87 -19.95
C GLY A 53 -6.99 11.84 -19.95
N LEU A 54 -7.69 11.65 -18.84
CA LEU A 54 -8.85 10.74 -18.78
C LEU A 54 -10.11 11.46 -19.28
N THR A 55 -10.69 10.98 -20.37
CA THR A 55 -11.86 11.61 -21.02
C THR A 55 -13.18 10.89 -20.73
N LYS A 56 -13.12 9.61 -20.31
CA LYS A 56 -14.29 8.76 -20.10
C LYS A 56 -14.40 8.36 -18.61
N VAL A 57 -15.29 9.04 -17.86
CA VAL A 57 -15.54 8.77 -16.45
C VAL A 57 -17.04 8.70 -16.19
N GLU A 58 -17.50 7.61 -15.60
CA GLU A 58 -18.90 7.39 -15.20
C GLU A 58 -18.97 7.07 -13.70
N PRO A 59 -19.13 8.07 -12.80
CA PRO A 59 -19.30 7.81 -11.38
C PRO A 59 -20.60 7.03 -11.11
N THR A 60 -20.52 5.98 -10.29
CA THR A 60 -21.64 5.07 -10.03
C THR A 60 -22.51 5.51 -8.85
N LEU A 61 -21.92 6.17 -7.84
CA LEU A 61 -22.57 6.60 -6.60
C LEU A 61 -22.74 8.13 -6.53
N ALA A 62 -22.53 8.82 -7.66
CA ALA A 62 -22.76 10.25 -7.79
C ALA A 62 -23.26 10.59 -9.21
N ARG A 63 -24.20 11.55 -9.30
CA ARG A 63 -24.66 12.11 -10.58
C ARG A 63 -24.85 13.62 -10.43
N GLY A 64 -23.95 14.40 -11.01
CA GLY A 64 -23.89 15.84 -10.81
C GLY A 64 -23.67 16.18 -9.33
N LYS A 65 -24.58 16.97 -8.75
CA LYS A 65 -24.53 17.33 -7.31
C LYS A 65 -25.14 16.26 -6.38
N LEU A 66 -25.87 15.30 -6.92
CA LEU A 66 -26.48 14.21 -6.14
C LEU A 66 -25.42 13.15 -5.84
N ARG A 67 -25.27 12.81 -4.57
CA ARG A 67 -24.38 11.74 -4.08
C ARG A 67 -25.19 10.79 -3.22
N ILE A 68 -24.98 9.50 -3.41
CA ILE A 68 -25.55 8.49 -2.52
C ILE A 68 -24.65 8.46 -1.26
N PRO A 69 -25.20 8.80 -0.07
CA PRO A 69 -24.39 8.91 1.13
C PRO A 69 -23.94 7.51 1.60
N TYR A 70 -22.65 7.26 1.64
CA TYR A 70 -22.09 6.04 2.23
C TYR A 70 -22.57 5.77 3.67
N LYS A 71 -22.79 6.86 4.45
CA LYS A 71 -23.26 6.76 5.83
C LYS A 71 -24.67 6.14 5.96
N LEU A 72 -25.51 6.28 4.93
CA LEU A 72 -26.89 5.71 4.94
C LEU A 72 -26.92 4.25 4.47
N LEU A 73 -26.10 3.90 3.48
CA LEU A 73 -26.05 2.54 2.93
C LEU A 73 -25.13 1.59 3.68
N GLY A 74 -24.10 2.12 4.36
CA GLY A 74 -22.97 1.35 4.80
C GLY A 74 -22.00 1.00 3.65
N ARG A 75 -20.74 0.65 4.01
CA ARG A 75 -19.66 0.43 3.03
C ARG A 75 -19.96 -0.72 2.07
N VAL A 76 -20.35 -1.87 2.60
CA VAL A 76 -20.58 -3.10 1.80
C VAL A 76 -21.67 -2.88 0.77
N ARG A 77 -22.85 -2.41 1.19
CA ARG A 77 -23.98 -2.15 0.27
C ARG A 77 -23.67 -1.09 -0.79
N ALA A 78 -22.89 -0.08 -0.45
CA ALA A 78 -22.45 0.92 -1.42
C ALA A 78 -21.53 0.29 -2.49
N CYS A 79 -20.60 -0.58 -2.09
CA CYS A 79 -19.76 -1.32 -3.02
C CYS A 79 -20.57 -2.32 -3.87
N GLU A 80 -21.55 -3.00 -3.30
CA GLU A 80 -22.46 -3.90 -4.05
C GLU A 80 -23.29 -3.15 -5.11
N LEU A 81 -23.81 -1.95 -4.77
CA LEU A 81 -24.53 -1.11 -5.72
C LEU A 81 -23.60 -0.63 -6.85
N HIS A 82 -22.36 -0.24 -6.51
CA HIS A 82 -21.33 0.09 -7.49
C HIS A 82 -21.10 -1.07 -8.46
N ASP A 83 -20.81 -2.26 -7.93
CA ASP A 83 -20.57 -3.48 -8.73
C ASP A 83 -21.76 -3.83 -9.63
N TYR A 84 -22.99 -3.74 -9.11
CA TYR A 84 -24.20 -3.94 -9.92
C TYR A 84 -24.27 -2.97 -11.11
N ILE A 85 -24.01 -1.68 -10.89
CA ILE A 85 -24.04 -0.67 -11.96
C ILE A 85 -22.97 -0.94 -12.99
N VAL A 86 -21.72 -1.22 -12.57
CA VAL A 86 -20.60 -1.52 -13.48
C VAL A 86 -20.88 -2.77 -14.30
N ALA A 87 -21.35 -3.85 -13.66
CA ALA A 87 -21.69 -5.10 -14.36
C ALA A 87 -22.75 -4.86 -15.46
N ARG A 88 -23.84 -4.12 -15.14
CA ARG A 88 -24.90 -3.77 -16.12
C ARG A 88 -24.41 -2.86 -17.24
N ARG A 89 -23.41 -2.03 -16.98
CA ARG A 89 -22.76 -1.20 -18.03
C ARG A 89 -21.87 -2.06 -18.92
N LEU A 90 -21.07 -2.96 -18.33
CA LEU A 90 -20.17 -3.86 -19.05
C LEU A 90 -20.94 -4.76 -20.04
N GLU A 91 -22.10 -5.30 -19.64
CA GLU A 91 -22.97 -6.11 -20.53
C GLU A 91 -23.30 -5.42 -21.87
N LYS A 92 -23.34 -4.07 -21.88
CA LYS A 92 -23.63 -3.26 -23.08
C LYS A 92 -22.38 -2.86 -23.87
N MET A 93 -21.20 -3.35 -23.46
CA MET A 93 -19.90 -2.94 -24.03
C MET A 93 -19.19 -4.06 -24.77
N ALA A 94 -19.93 -5.01 -25.36
CA ALA A 94 -19.36 -6.09 -26.15
C ALA A 94 -18.41 -5.54 -27.23
N GLY A 95 -17.20 -6.06 -27.30
CA GLY A 95 -16.16 -5.65 -28.24
C GLY A 95 -15.55 -4.26 -28.01
N LYS A 96 -15.90 -3.56 -26.90
CA LYS A 96 -15.39 -2.21 -26.57
C LYS A 96 -14.38 -2.19 -25.43
N VAL A 97 -14.20 -3.30 -24.72
CA VAL A 97 -13.30 -3.45 -23.56
C VAL A 97 -12.40 -4.64 -23.82
N ASP A 98 -11.10 -4.48 -23.66
CA ASP A 98 -10.12 -5.54 -23.79
C ASP A 98 -9.78 -6.18 -22.44
N VAL A 99 -9.77 -5.40 -21.36
CA VAL A 99 -9.49 -5.87 -19.99
C VAL A 99 -10.32 -5.10 -18.96
N VAL A 100 -10.76 -5.79 -17.91
CA VAL A 100 -11.40 -5.16 -16.74
C VAL A 100 -10.42 -5.15 -15.58
N HIS A 101 -10.10 -3.97 -15.05
CA HIS A 101 -9.40 -3.79 -13.79
C HIS A 101 -10.43 -3.49 -12.69
N ALA A 102 -10.48 -4.33 -11.69
CA ALA A 102 -11.44 -4.24 -10.59
C ALA A 102 -10.75 -4.17 -9.23
N TRP A 103 -11.43 -3.59 -8.25
CA TRP A 103 -10.98 -3.50 -6.87
C TRP A 103 -11.86 -4.35 -5.95
N PRO A 104 -11.31 -4.87 -4.82
CA PRO A 104 -12.02 -5.81 -3.96
C PRO A 104 -13.26 -5.22 -3.27
N VAL A 105 -14.13 -6.11 -2.79
CA VAL A 105 -15.42 -5.84 -2.11
C VAL A 105 -16.48 -5.22 -3.02
N GLY A 106 -16.14 -4.86 -4.24
CA GLY A 106 -17.09 -4.21 -5.18
C GLY A 106 -16.92 -4.69 -6.62
N SER A 107 -16.68 -5.99 -6.85
CA SER A 107 -16.34 -6.47 -8.18
C SER A 107 -16.93 -7.84 -8.57
N LEU A 108 -17.50 -8.61 -7.65
CA LEU A 108 -17.90 -10.00 -7.90
C LEU A 108 -18.84 -10.17 -9.10
N ARG A 109 -19.86 -9.30 -9.24
CA ARG A 109 -20.78 -9.33 -10.38
C ARG A 109 -20.09 -8.93 -11.68
N THR A 110 -19.28 -7.90 -11.62
CA THR A 110 -18.48 -7.41 -12.76
C THR A 110 -17.52 -8.48 -13.26
N LEU A 111 -16.81 -9.18 -12.37
CA LEU A 111 -15.91 -10.30 -12.71
C LEU A 111 -16.68 -11.44 -13.40
N ARG A 112 -17.85 -11.81 -12.88
CA ARG A 112 -18.71 -12.85 -13.48
C ARG A 112 -19.24 -12.48 -14.86
N VAL A 113 -19.64 -11.21 -15.05
CA VAL A 113 -20.07 -10.71 -16.37
C VAL A 113 -18.90 -10.69 -17.35
N ALA A 114 -17.74 -10.19 -16.94
CA ALA A 114 -16.54 -10.19 -17.77
C ALA A 114 -16.16 -11.60 -18.22
N ARG A 115 -16.16 -12.58 -17.30
CA ARG A 115 -15.91 -13.99 -17.62
C ARG A 115 -16.90 -14.54 -18.66
N LYS A 116 -18.21 -14.26 -18.50
CA LYS A 116 -19.23 -14.69 -19.48
C LYS A 116 -19.03 -14.05 -20.86
N MET A 117 -18.47 -12.85 -20.93
CA MET A 117 -18.17 -12.12 -22.16
C MET A 117 -16.79 -12.48 -22.75
N GLY A 118 -16.02 -13.36 -22.11
CA GLY A 118 -14.65 -13.70 -22.54
C GLY A 118 -13.65 -12.55 -22.36
N ILE A 119 -13.93 -11.59 -21.47
CA ILE A 119 -13.05 -10.44 -21.19
C ILE A 119 -12.16 -10.78 -19.98
N PRO A 120 -10.83 -10.81 -20.12
CA PRO A 120 -9.94 -11.05 -19.00
C PRO A 120 -10.05 -9.94 -17.95
N THR A 121 -9.92 -10.35 -16.69
CA THR A 121 -10.03 -9.46 -15.53
C THR A 121 -8.74 -9.45 -14.73
N VAL A 122 -8.35 -8.30 -14.21
CA VAL A 122 -7.32 -8.15 -13.20
C VAL A 122 -7.96 -7.58 -11.93
N LEU A 123 -7.83 -8.30 -10.83
CA LEU A 123 -8.32 -7.84 -9.53
C LEU A 123 -7.16 -7.25 -8.74
N GLU A 124 -7.25 -5.98 -8.39
CA GLU A 124 -6.26 -5.32 -7.53
C GLU A 124 -6.27 -5.90 -6.13
N ARG A 125 -5.10 -6.17 -5.56
CA ARG A 125 -5.00 -6.60 -4.18
C ARG A 125 -3.95 -5.80 -3.42
N PRO A 126 -4.34 -4.68 -2.80
CA PRO A 126 -3.40 -3.77 -2.14
C PRO A 126 -2.82 -4.31 -0.83
N ASN A 127 -3.40 -5.36 -0.27
CA ASN A 127 -2.99 -6.01 0.98
C ASN A 127 -2.70 -7.50 0.74
N ALA A 128 -2.17 -8.21 1.74
CA ALA A 128 -2.05 -9.67 1.73
C ALA A 128 -3.43 -10.36 1.59
N HIS A 129 -3.43 -11.68 1.38
CA HIS A 129 -4.67 -12.44 1.36
C HIS A 129 -5.47 -12.21 2.65
N THR A 130 -6.76 -11.91 2.55
CA THR A 130 -7.59 -11.45 3.68
C THR A 130 -7.60 -12.41 4.84
N ARG A 131 -7.72 -13.72 4.57
CA ARG A 131 -7.66 -14.76 5.62
C ARG A 131 -6.32 -14.73 6.34
N PHE A 132 -5.23 -14.63 5.61
CA PHE A 132 -3.88 -14.51 6.20
C PHE A 132 -3.79 -13.26 7.08
N ALA A 133 -4.20 -12.10 6.55
CA ALA A 133 -4.14 -10.83 7.28
C ALA A 133 -4.95 -10.87 8.59
N TYR A 134 -6.17 -11.39 8.54
CA TYR A 134 -7.00 -11.55 9.74
C TYR A 134 -6.35 -12.49 10.76
N THR A 135 -5.81 -13.62 10.31
CA THR A 135 -5.19 -14.63 11.19
C THR A 135 -3.99 -14.05 11.93
N VAL A 136 -3.05 -13.42 11.21
CA VAL A 136 -1.81 -12.94 11.84
C VAL A 136 -2.03 -11.71 12.71
N VAL A 137 -2.93 -10.80 12.28
CA VAL A 137 -3.25 -9.61 13.07
C VAL A 137 -4.03 -9.97 14.33
N GLN A 138 -4.99 -10.91 14.24
CA GLN A 138 -5.73 -11.36 15.43
C GLN A 138 -4.80 -12.07 16.43
N ALA A 139 -3.94 -12.97 15.94
CA ALA A 139 -2.98 -13.67 16.81
C ALA A 139 -2.07 -12.68 17.57
N GLU A 140 -1.62 -11.62 16.89
CA GLU A 140 -0.80 -10.61 17.55
C GLU A 140 -1.62 -9.73 18.52
N CYS A 141 -2.85 -9.38 18.16
CA CYS A 141 -3.76 -8.68 19.08
C CYS A 141 -3.99 -9.47 20.35
N ASP A 142 -4.21 -10.78 20.24
CA ASP A 142 -4.39 -11.69 21.40
C ASP A 142 -3.12 -11.78 22.24
N ARG A 143 -1.94 -11.88 21.59
CA ARG A 143 -0.64 -11.96 22.27
C ARG A 143 -0.35 -10.73 23.14
N ILE A 144 -0.70 -9.54 22.64
CA ILE A 144 -0.43 -8.28 23.36
C ILE A 144 -1.63 -7.77 24.17
N GLY A 145 -2.78 -8.43 24.10
CA GLY A 145 -4.00 -8.04 24.83
C GLY A 145 -4.66 -6.77 24.29
N VAL A 146 -4.71 -6.59 22.98
CA VAL A 146 -5.37 -5.45 22.31
C VAL A 146 -6.61 -5.93 21.59
N VAL A 147 -7.73 -5.26 21.77
CA VAL A 147 -8.97 -5.52 21.03
C VAL A 147 -9.15 -4.42 19.97
N LEU A 148 -9.26 -4.83 18.71
CA LEU A 148 -9.53 -3.89 17.62
C LEU A 148 -11.01 -3.45 17.65
N PRO A 149 -11.30 -2.18 17.33
CA PRO A 149 -12.68 -1.74 17.12
C PRO A 149 -13.37 -2.59 16.04
N PRO A 150 -14.67 -2.90 16.17
CA PRO A 150 -15.39 -3.76 15.20
C PRO A 150 -15.40 -3.24 13.76
N ASP A 151 -15.28 -1.92 13.57
CA ASP A 151 -15.22 -1.24 12.28
C ASP A 151 -13.78 -1.08 11.75
N HIS A 152 -12.77 -1.57 12.48
CA HIS A 152 -11.39 -1.55 12.03
C HIS A 152 -11.20 -2.48 10.82
N GLU A 153 -10.45 -2.03 9.82
CA GLU A 153 -10.26 -2.77 8.56
C GLU A 153 -9.64 -4.19 8.71
N HIS A 154 -8.94 -4.45 9.83
CA HIS A 154 -8.34 -5.74 10.16
C HIS A 154 -9.06 -6.47 11.30
N ALA A 155 -10.18 -5.95 11.81
CA ALA A 155 -11.08 -6.73 12.66
C ALA A 155 -11.73 -7.83 11.81
N TYR A 156 -11.76 -9.06 12.34
CA TYR A 156 -12.32 -10.19 11.61
C TYR A 156 -13.77 -9.93 11.16
N ASN A 157 -14.03 -10.10 9.87
CA ASN A 157 -15.34 -9.95 9.28
C ASN A 157 -15.57 -11.09 8.26
N GLU A 158 -16.41 -12.04 8.64
CA GLU A 158 -16.67 -13.24 7.84
C GLU A 158 -17.35 -12.93 6.50
N GLU A 159 -18.25 -11.94 6.46
CA GLU A 159 -18.98 -11.55 5.24
C GLU A 159 -17.99 -10.99 4.20
N ILE A 160 -17.10 -10.08 4.62
CA ILE A 160 -16.06 -9.52 3.75
C ILE A 160 -15.08 -10.60 3.31
N LEU A 161 -14.65 -11.50 4.22
CA LEU A 161 -13.73 -12.59 3.88
C LEU A 161 -14.33 -13.49 2.80
N LYS A 162 -15.57 -13.94 2.97
CA LYS A 162 -16.27 -14.79 1.98
C LYS A 162 -16.42 -14.07 0.64
N LEU A 163 -16.78 -12.79 0.65
CA LEU A 163 -16.94 -12.00 -0.57
C LEU A 163 -15.60 -11.89 -1.32
N GLU A 164 -14.52 -11.50 -0.65
CA GLU A 164 -13.21 -11.36 -1.28
C GLU A 164 -12.67 -12.70 -1.79
N GLU A 165 -12.86 -13.81 -1.06
CA GLU A 165 -12.47 -15.14 -1.56
C GLU A 165 -13.25 -15.57 -2.81
N LEU A 166 -14.53 -15.20 -2.92
CA LEU A 166 -15.29 -15.38 -4.16
C LEU A 166 -14.72 -14.53 -5.30
N GLU A 167 -14.35 -13.26 -5.02
CA GLU A 167 -13.71 -12.39 -6.01
C GLU A 167 -12.35 -12.95 -6.45
N TYR A 168 -11.53 -13.48 -5.52
CA TYR A 168 -10.26 -14.14 -5.86
C TYR A 168 -10.46 -15.33 -6.79
N ASN A 169 -11.48 -16.12 -6.55
CA ASN A 169 -11.80 -17.28 -7.38
C ASN A 169 -12.28 -16.89 -8.78
N GLU A 170 -13.12 -15.86 -8.88
CA GLU A 170 -13.70 -15.39 -10.16
C GLU A 170 -12.72 -14.59 -11.02
N ALA A 171 -11.77 -13.87 -10.44
CA ALA A 171 -10.81 -13.07 -11.19
C ALA A 171 -9.93 -13.95 -12.10
N TYR A 172 -9.64 -13.49 -13.31
CA TYR A 172 -8.71 -14.17 -14.22
C TYR A 172 -7.27 -14.04 -13.72
N ARG A 173 -6.87 -12.84 -13.28
CA ARG A 173 -5.58 -12.57 -12.64
C ARG A 173 -5.77 -11.71 -11.40
N ILE A 174 -4.87 -11.84 -10.42
CA ILE A 174 -4.80 -11.00 -9.23
C ILE A 174 -3.50 -10.20 -9.28
N LEU A 175 -3.59 -8.88 -9.16
CA LEU A 175 -2.45 -7.98 -9.11
C LEU A 175 -1.90 -7.93 -7.68
N CYS A 176 -0.67 -8.39 -7.51
CA CYS A 176 0.03 -8.46 -6.22
C CYS A 176 1.17 -7.43 -6.18
N PRO A 177 1.14 -6.46 -5.26
CA PRO A 177 2.13 -5.37 -5.25
C PRO A 177 3.49 -5.78 -4.68
N SER A 178 3.60 -6.92 -3.98
CA SER A 178 4.86 -7.44 -3.41
C SER A 178 4.96 -8.95 -3.52
N GLU A 179 6.17 -9.50 -3.41
CA GLU A 179 6.39 -10.96 -3.33
C GLU A 179 5.77 -11.54 -2.06
N PHE A 180 5.73 -10.76 -0.98
CA PHE A 180 5.02 -11.16 0.23
C PHE A 180 3.54 -11.42 -0.04
N VAL A 181 2.86 -10.51 -0.75
CA VAL A 181 1.45 -10.72 -1.14
C VAL A 181 1.29 -11.96 -2.01
N VAL A 182 2.14 -12.16 -3.03
CA VAL A 182 2.13 -13.39 -3.86
C VAL A 182 2.24 -14.63 -2.98
N LYS A 183 3.17 -14.64 -2.02
CA LYS A 183 3.36 -15.76 -1.09
C LYS A 183 2.08 -16.04 -0.29
N THR A 184 1.42 -15.01 0.25
CA THR A 184 0.20 -15.19 1.04
C THR A 184 -0.95 -15.81 0.25
N PHE A 185 -1.06 -15.50 -1.05
CA PHE A 185 -2.05 -16.12 -1.94
C PHE A 185 -1.71 -17.55 -2.29
N ARG A 186 -0.44 -17.86 -2.56
CA ARG A 186 0.01 -19.25 -2.80
C ARG A 186 -0.20 -20.14 -1.58
N ASP A 187 0.11 -19.62 -0.39
CA ASP A 187 -0.06 -20.34 0.88
C ASP A 187 -1.56 -20.66 1.15
N GLN A 188 -2.47 -19.93 0.52
CA GLN A 188 -3.92 -20.20 0.53
C GLN A 188 -4.39 -21.01 -0.70
N GLY A 189 -3.47 -21.61 -1.46
CA GLY A 189 -3.77 -22.56 -2.53
C GLY A 189 -4.08 -21.95 -3.89
N LEU A 190 -3.87 -20.64 -4.11
CA LEU A 190 -4.05 -20.06 -5.43
C LEU A 190 -2.86 -20.38 -6.34
N ALA A 191 -3.17 -20.74 -7.60
CA ALA A 191 -2.16 -21.06 -8.61
C ALA A 191 -1.29 -19.86 -8.96
N GLN A 192 0.02 -20.08 -9.16
CA GLN A 192 1.02 -19.06 -9.46
C GLN A 192 0.65 -18.26 -10.71
N GLU A 193 0.10 -18.93 -11.73
CA GLU A 193 -0.28 -18.32 -13.00
C GLU A 193 -1.37 -17.26 -12.84
N LYS A 194 -2.17 -17.37 -11.78
CA LYS A 194 -3.21 -16.39 -11.46
C LYS A 194 -2.66 -15.09 -10.88
N LEU A 195 -1.42 -15.10 -10.35
CA LEU A 195 -0.82 -14.00 -9.61
C LEU A 195 0.11 -13.19 -10.53
N LEU A 196 -0.20 -11.92 -10.72
CA LEU A 196 0.63 -10.99 -11.50
C LEU A 196 1.29 -9.97 -10.55
N ARG A 197 2.61 -9.87 -10.66
CA ARG A 197 3.38 -8.85 -9.97
C ARG A 197 3.20 -7.50 -10.65
N HIS A 198 2.90 -6.52 -9.85
CA HIS A 198 2.93 -5.11 -10.20
C HIS A 198 3.29 -4.30 -8.96
N ILE A 199 4.01 -3.21 -9.09
CA ILE A 199 4.43 -2.38 -7.96
C ILE A 199 3.78 -1.00 -8.04
N TYR A 200 3.57 -0.40 -6.88
CA TYR A 200 3.15 0.99 -6.77
C TYR A 200 4.33 1.93 -6.90
N GLY A 201 4.02 3.18 -7.16
CA GLY A 201 5.01 4.25 -7.23
C GLY A 201 4.95 5.18 -6.00
N PHE A 202 5.81 6.19 -6.03
CA PHE A 202 5.77 7.31 -5.10
C PHE A 202 5.84 8.65 -5.87
N ASP A 203 5.48 9.73 -5.20
CA ASP A 203 5.52 11.08 -5.78
C ASP A 203 6.91 11.69 -5.59
N GLN A 204 7.76 11.61 -6.62
CA GLN A 204 9.12 12.13 -6.63
C GLN A 204 9.19 13.67 -6.55
N THR A 205 8.09 14.38 -6.77
CA THR A 205 8.04 15.84 -6.62
C THR A 205 7.90 16.26 -5.17
N ARG A 206 7.44 15.37 -4.31
CA ARG A 206 7.29 15.57 -2.87
C ARG A 206 8.41 14.90 -2.07
N PHE A 207 8.73 13.65 -2.41
CA PHE A 207 9.74 12.86 -1.73
C PHE A 207 11.04 12.87 -2.56
N PHE A 208 11.97 13.68 -2.17
CA PHE A 208 13.29 13.85 -2.79
C PHE A 208 14.34 14.09 -1.70
N PRO A 209 15.61 13.75 -1.94
CA PRO A 209 16.66 13.88 -0.92
C PRO A 209 17.00 15.33 -0.66
N SER A 210 17.57 15.60 0.52
CA SER A 210 18.09 16.95 0.86
C SER A 210 19.20 17.36 -0.10
N GLN A 211 19.12 18.60 -0.62
CA GLN A 211 20.18 19.14 -1.51
C GLN A 211 21.51 19.38 -0.80
N ASN A 212 21.49 19.59 0.51
CA ASN A 212 22.68 19.87 1.31
C ASN A 212 23.39 18.60 1.80
N GLY A 213 22.95 17.44 1.35
CA GLY A 213 23.29 16.15 1.96
C GLY A 213 22.84 16.13 3.43
N ASN A 214 22.15 15.09 3.86
CA ASN A 214 21.95 14.94 5.30
C ASN A 214 23.32 14.65 5.90
N LYS A 215 23.95 15.67 6.48
CA LYS A 215 25.17 15.43 7.26
C LYS A 215 24.77 14.47 8.38
N PRO A 216 25.56 13.41 8.62
CA PRO A 216 25.40 12.63 9.84
C PRO A 216 25.43 13.61 10.99
N SER A 217 24.33 13.75 11.74
CA SER A 217 24.34 14.65 12.88
C SER A 217 25.14 13.95 13.97
N ASP A 218 26.02 14.70 14.68
CA ASP A 218 26.67 14.22 15.89
C ASP A 218 25.65 13.98 17.03
N GLU A 219 24.38 14.29 16.76
CA GLU A 219 23.26 14.22 17.72
C GLU A 219 22.65 12.81 17.88
N GLY A 220 23.21 11.77 17.24
CA GLY A 220 22.68 10.41 17.26
C GLY A 220 21.70 10.11 16.11
N LEU A 221 21.20 8.88 16.06
CA LEU A 221 20.32 8.39 15.00
C LEU A 221 18.91 8.98 15.09
N THR A 222 18.40 9.55 14.01
CA THR A 222 17.00 9.99 13.93
C THR A 222 16.20 8.99 13.10
N VAL A 223 15.23 8.31 13.76
CA VAL A 223 14.35 7.32 13.14
C VAL A 223 12.92 7.84 13.10
N ILE A 224 12.21 7.61 11.99
CA ILE A 224 10.80 7.96 11.87
C ILE A 224 9.94 6.75 11.57
N PHE A 225 8.82 6.62 12.30
CA PHE A 225 7.69 5.76 11.95
C PHE A 225 6.60 6.63 11.32
N VAL A 226 6.06 6.22 10.17
CA VAL A 226 5.00 6.95 9.46
C VAL A 226 3.82 6.03 9.17
N GLY A 227 2.64 6.41 9.62
CA GLY A 227 1.39 5.71 9.35
C GLY A 227 0.48 5.63 10.57
N VAL A 228 -0.70 5.03 10.38
CA VAL A 228 -1.59 4.74 11.52
C VAL A 228 -0.91 3.70 12.42
N ALA A 229 -0.66 4.07 13.68
CA ALA A 229 -0.11 3.17 14.68
C ALA A 229 -1.20 2.18 15.12
N ALA A 230 -1.23 1.05 14.45
CA ALA A 230 -2.09 -0.11 14.70
C ALA A 230 -1.22 -1.36 14.89
N VAL A 231 -1.76 -2.40 15.52
CA VAL A 231 -1.04 -3.66 15.79
C VAL A 231 -0.37 -4.21 14.54
N ARG A 232 -1.08 -4.19 13.42
CA ARG A 232 -0.58 -4.63 12.10
C ARG A 232 0.75 -3.99 11.70
N LYS A 233 0.95 -2.72 12.05
CA LYS A 233 2.17 -1.96 11.68
C LYS A 233 3.37 -2.23 12.60
N GLY A 234 3.18 -3.01 13.67
CA GLY A 234 4.26 -3.52 14.51
C GLY A 234 5.03 -2.44 15.30
N LEU A 235 4.45 -1.25 15.55
CA LEU A 235 5.16 -0.19 16.27
C LEU A 235 5.70 -0.65 17.63
N HIS A 236 5.04 -1.58 18.30
CA HIS A 236 5.53 -2.16 19.57
C HIS A 236 6.87 -2.87 19.39
N PHE A 237 7.09 -3.59 18.28
CA PHE A 237 8.40 -4.20 18.00
C PHE A 237 9.47 -3.14 17.75
N ALA A 238 9.13 -2.05 17.03
CA ALA A 238 10.07 -0.96 16.80
C ALA A 238 10.47 -0.24 18.10
N LEU A 239 9.49 0.04 18.98
CA LEU A 239 9.75 0.70 20.24
C LEU A 239 10.58 -0.18 21.17
N GLU A 240 10.24 -1.46 21.31
CA GLU A 240 11.02 -2.43 22.08
C GLU A 240 12.46 -2.55 21.54
N ALA A 241 12.63 -2.71 20.23
CA ALA A 241 13.95 -2.79 19.59
C ALA A 241 14.75 -1.49 19.77
N TRP A 242 14.10 -0.33 19.65
CA TRP A 242 14.73 0.97 19.88
C TRP A 242 15.27 1.10 21.29
N LEU A 243 14.46 0.79 22.29
CA LEU A 243 14.84 0.88 23.71
C LEU A 243 15.89 -0.16 24.12
N ASN A 244 15.98 -1.29 23.41
CA ASN A 244 17.02 -2.30 23.60
C ASN A 244 18.32 -1.98 22.82
N SER A 245 18.31 -1.03 21.90
CA SER A 245 19.49 -0.62 21.12
C SER A 245 20.35 0.39 21.87
N SER A 246 21.59 0.63 21.42
CA SER A 246 22.41 1.74 21.93
C SER A 246 21.95 3.10 21.39
N ALA A 247 21.23 3.11 20.28
CA ALA A 247 20.84 4.33 19.55
C ALA A 247 19.93 5.26 20.37
N HIS A 248 19.05 4.72 21.24
CA HIS A 248 18.14 5.53 22.04
C HIS A 248 18.83 6.51 23.01
N LYS A 249 20.10 6.29 23.32
CA LYS A 249 20.84 7.11 24.31
C LYS A 249 21.09 8.54 23.81
N LYS A 250 21.28 8.72 22.49
CA LYS A 250 21.56 10.01 21.87
C LYS A 250 20.58 10.33 20.73
N GLY A 251 19.91 9.32 20.18
CA GLY A 251 19.04 9.43 19.04
C GLY A 251 17.61 9.86 19.38
N LYS A 252 16.80 9.98 18.32
CA LYS A 252 15.38 10.38 18.42
C LYS A 252 14.53 9.40 17.62
N PHE A 253 13.41 8.97 18.18
CA PHE A 253 12.40 8.16 17.52
C PHE A 253 11.12 8.98 17.33
N LEU A 254 10.78 9.30 16.08
CA LEU A 254 9.65 10.13 15.70
C LEU A 254 8.47 9.25 15.29
N ILE A 255 7.26 9.53 15.80
CA ILE A 255 6.03 8.82 15.42
C ILE A 255 5.07 9.79 14.76
N ALA A 256 4.93 9.69 13.44
CA ALA A 256 4.03 10.52 12.64
C ALA A 256 2.81 9.71 12.20
N GLY A 257 1.67 9.94 12.84
CA GLY A 257 0.39 9.29 12.57
C GLY A 257 -0.52 9.22 13.77
N GLU A 258 -1.75 8.78 13.51
CA GLU A 258 -2.75 8.55 14.55
C GLU A 258 -2.58 7.16 15.16
N PHE A 259 -3.00 7.01 16.39
CA PHE A 259 -3.01 5.73 17.09
C PHE A 259 -4.42 5.13 17.12
N VAL A 260 -4.51 3.82 16.99
CA VAL A 260 -5.67 3.06 17.48
C VAL A 260 -5.68 3.17 19.02
N PRO A 261 -6.75 3.67 19.66
CA PRO A 261 -6.73 4.02 21.09
C PRO A 261 -6.24 2.89 22.01
N ALA A 262 -6.85 1.71 21.94
CA ALA A 262 -6.44 0.55 22.76
C ALA A 262 -4.97 0.13 22.54
N TYR A 263 -4.45 0.33 21.32
CA TYR A 263 -3.05 0.06 21.03
C TYR A 263 -2.11 1.13 21.62
N ARG A 264 -2.54 2.41 21.62
CA ARG A 264 -1.79 3.47 22.29
C ARG A 264 -1.65 3.22 23.79
N ASP A 265 -2.75 2.82 24.45
CA ASP A 265 -2.76 2.52 25.87
C ASP A 265 -1.78 1.37 26.20
N LYS A 266 -1.72 0.35 25.33
CA LYS A 266 -0.77 -0.75 25.46
C LYS A 266 0.69 -0.31 25.36
N LEU A 267 0.97 0.74 24.59
CA LEU A 267 2.32 1.26 24.37
C LEU A 267 2.73 2.35 25.38
N ALA A 268 1.84 2.77 26.28
CA ALA A 268 2.00 3.97 27.12
C ALA A 268 3.37 4.06 27.80
N SER A 269 3.82 3.01 28.47
CA SER A 269 5.11 3.01 29.20
C SER A 269 6.33 3.22 28.29
N MET A 270 6.31 2.68 27.06
CA MET A 270 7.40 2.90 26.10
C MET A 270 7.35 4.31 25.51
N LEU A 271 6.13 4.83 25.27
CA LEU A 271 5.93 6.16 24.69
C LEU A 271 6.36 7.32 25.61
N GLU A 272 6.51 7.09 26.91
CA GLU A 272 7.00 8.07 27.90
C GLU A 272 8.52 8.26 27.87
N HIS A 273 9.25 7.40 27.15
CA HIS A 273 10.71 7.52 27.09
C HIS A 273 11.15 8.81 26.38
N PRO A 274 12.11 9.60 26.93
CA PRO A 274 12.45 10.93 26.43
C PRO A 274 12.99 10.96 24.99
N SER A 275 13.53 9.85 24.47
CA SER A 275 13.96 9.75 23.08
C SER A 275 12.80 9.56 22.07
N ILE A 276 11.57 9.34 22.53
CA ILE A 276 10.41 9.07 21.70
C ILE A 276 9.53 10.33 21.61
N GLN A 277 9.20 10.74 20.38
CA GLN A 277 8.41 11.94 20.11
C GLN A 277 7.17 11.58 19.27
N ILE A 278 5.99 11.83 19.83
CA ILE A 278 4.71 11.64 19.13
C ILE A 278 4.36 12.94 18.41
N LEU A 279 4.38 12.91 17.09
CA LEU A 279 4.10 14.07 16.25
C LEU A 279 2.62 14.18 15.85
N GLY A 280 1.83 13.09 16.04
CA GLY A 280 0.45 13.01 15.57
C GLY A 280 0.34 13.02 14.04
N GLN A 281 -0.83 13.40 13.53
CA GLN A 281 -1.05 13.51 12.09
C GLN A 281 -0.31 14.74 11.53
N ARG A 282 0.48 14.52 10.47
CA ARG A 282 1.35 15.53 9.85
C ARG A 282 1.09 15.66 8.36
N ASN A 283 1.28 16.86 7.82
CA ASN A 283 1.21 17.15 6.38
C ASN A 283 2.60 17.31 5.74
N ASP A 284 3.63 17.49 6.56
CA ASP A 284 5.04 17.67 6.19
C ASP A 284 5.86 16.38 6.27
N ILE A 285 5.22 15.23 6.04
CA ILE A 285 5.89 13.92 6.04
C ILE A 285 7.12 13.88 5.12
N PRO A 286 7.10 14.48 3.89
CA PRO A 286 8.29 14.50 3.05
C PRO A 286 9.50 15.19 3.71
N ASP A 287 9.27 16.29 4.45
CA ASP A 287 10.32 17.02 5.14
C ASP A 287 10.83 16.25 6.37
N LEU A 288 9.91 15.63 7.12
CA LEU A 288 10.27 14.79 8.25
C LEU A 288 11.13 13.59 7.81
N MET A 289 10.77 12.91 6.71
CA MET A 289 11.57 11.82 6.15
C MET A 289 12.93 12.30 5.66
N ARG A 290 12.97 13.43 4.95
CA ARG A 290 14.21 14.04 4.44
C ARG A 290 15.20 14.37 5.54
N ASN A 291 14.69 14.73 6.72
CA ASN A 291 15.48 15.08 7.90
C ASN A 291 15.69 13.88 8.86
N SER A 292 15.25 12.69 8.50
CA SER A 292 15.47 11.47 9.26
C SER A 292 16.58 10.62 8.62
N ASP A 293 17.33 9.91 9.46
CA ASP A 293 18.35 8.98 8.99
C ASP A 293 17.71 7.70 8.45
N ALA A 294 16.68 7.22 9.14
CA ALA A 294 16.00 5.99 8.79
C ALA A 294 14.49 6.10 8.98
N MET A 295 13.74 5.31 8.21
CA MET A 295 12.32 5.07 8.40
C MET A 295 12.13 3.62 8.83
N VAL A 296 11.33 3.38 9.89
CA VAL A 296 11.07 2.03 10.40
C VAL A 296 9.63 1.61 10.13
N LEU A 297 9.45 0.38 9.59
CA LEU A 297 8.14 -0.22 9.34
C LEU A 297 8.19 -1.73 9.60
N PRO A 298 8.12 -2.20 10.86
CA PRO A 298 8.18 -3.62 11.21
C PRO A 298 6.78 -4.27 11.14
N SER A 299 6.08 -4.08 10.02
CA SER A 299 4.72 -4.58 9.84
C SER A 299 4.64 -6.11 9.96
N ILE A 300 3.56 -6.59 10.54
CA ILE A 300 3.26 -8.03 10.63
C ILE A 300 2.70 -8.51 9.28
N GLU A 301 1.94 -7.64 8.65
CA GLU A 301 1.33 -7.81 7.34
C GLU A 301 1.33 -6.47 6.62
N GLU A 302 1.72 -6.49 5.36
CA GLU A 302 1.71 -5.30 4.51
C GLU A 302 1.42 -5.70 3.05
N GLY A 303 0.70 -4.87 2.31
CA GLY A 303 0.55 -5.09 0.88
C GLY A 303 1.80 -4.68 0.10
N PHE A 304 2.12 -3.40 0.19
CA PHE A 304 3.30 -2.81 -0.45
C PHE A 304 4.11 -1.95 0.52
N GLY A 305 3.43 -1.16 1.35
CA GLY A 305 4.10 -0.18 2.19
C GLY A 305 4.61 1.01 1.36
N LEU A 306 3.70 1.83 0.83
CA LEU A 306 4.06 3.03 0.05
C LEU A 306 5.11 3.89 0.75
N VAL A 307 5.05 3.96 2.08
CA VAL A 307 6.01 4.70 2.90
C VAL A 307 7.46 4.22 2.71
N CYS A 308 7.67 2.96 2.30
CA CYS A 308 9.01 2.43 1.99
C CYS A 308 9.59 3.11 0.75
N THR A 309 8.82 3.20 -0.34
CA THR A 309 9.27 3.87 -1.57
C THR A 309 9.39 5.39 -1.38
N GLU A 310 8.53 5.99 -0.56
CA GLU A 310 8.63 7.39 -0.14
C GLU A 310 9.91 7.64 0.65
N ALA A 311 10.27 6.75 1.57
CA ALA A 311 11.51 6.83 2.33
C ALA A 311 12.75 6.68 1.44
N LEU A 312 12.75 5.71 0.51
CA LEU A 312 13.82 5.56 -0.49
C LEU A 312 14.00 6.86 -1.28
N GLY A 313 12.89 7.47 -1.74
CA GLY A 313 12.92 8.73 -2.48
C GLY A 313 13.41 9.92 -1.67
N ALA A 314 13.06 9.99 -0.39
CA ALA A 314 13.49 11.05 0.54
C ALA A 314 14.94 10.88 1.04
N GLY A 315 15.54 9.70 0.85
CA GLY A 315 16.87 9.36 1.35
C GLY A 315 16.88 8.93 2.83
N ALA A 316 15.74 8.56 3.41
CA ALA A 316 15.67 7.88 4.70
C ALA A 316 15.82 6.36 4.49
N VAL A 317 16.79 5.73 5.15
CA VAL A 317 17.05 4.28 4.97
C VAL A 317 15.89 3.47 5.58
N PRO A 318 15.19 2.62 4.80
CA PRO A 318 14.12 1.79 5.36
C PRO A 318 14.67 0.66 6.24
N LEU A 319 14.15 0.53 7.47
CA LEU A 319 14.27 -0.64 8.34
C LEU A 319 12.90 -1.33 8.35
N VAL A 320 12.77 -2.46 7.68
CA VAL A 320 11.46 -3.06 7.42
C VAL A 320 11.45 -4.55 7.72
N SER A 321 10.27 -5.08 8.03
CA SER A 321 10.08 -6.52 8.10
C SER A 321 10.02 -7.15 6.71
N ASP A 322 10.22 -8.44 6.61
CA ASP A 322 10.05 -9.25 5.39
C ASP A 322 8.58 -9.39 4.93
N ALA A 323 7.64 -8.83 5.69
CA ALA A 323 6.25 -8.65 5.26
C ALA A 323 6.03 -7.36 4.44
N CYS A 324 7.03 -6.52 4.25
CA CYS A 324 6.94 -5.31 3.45
C CYS A 324 7.30 -5.58 1.97
N THR A 325 7.49 -4.51 1.21
CA THR A 325 7.80 -4.61 -0.22
C THR A 325 9.22 -5.12 -0.48
N ASP A 326 9.36 -5.98 -1.47
CA ASP A 326 10.63 -6.48 -2.00
C ASP A 326 11.45 -5.43 -2.78
N THR A 327 10.96 -4.20 -2.91
CA THR A 327 11.79 -3.06 -3.35
C THR A 327 12.83 -2.65 -2.31
N CYS A 328 12.59 -3.00 -1.04
CA CYS A 328 13.57 -2.89 0.05
C CYS A 328 14.47 -4.12 0.06
N GLN A 329 15.73 -3.96 -0.31
CA GLN A 329 16.71 -5.03 -0.41
C GLN A 329 17.73 -4.92 0.71
N HIS A 330 17.83 -5.98 1.53
CA HIS A 330 18.72 -6.03 2.69
C HIS A 330 20.18 -5.73 2.32
N MET A 331 20.84 -4.86 3.12
CA MET A 331 22.22 -4.42 2.96
C MET A 331 22.53 -3.72 1.62
N ARG A 332 21.53 -3.50 0.78
CA ARG A 332 21.66 -2.72 -0.45
C ARG A 332 21.07 -1.31 -0.26
N ASN A 333 19.76 -1.19 -0.16
CA ASN A 333 19.03 0.08 -0.04
C ASN A 333 18.16 0.16 1.22
N ALA A 334 18.21 -0.87 2.05
CA ALA A 334 17.39 -1.03 3.25
C ALA A 334 18.05 -2.02 4.21
N LEU A 335 17.56 -2.09 5.45
CA LEU A 335 17.79 -3.21 6.36
C LEU A 335 16.47 -3.98 6.56
N VAL A 336 16.48 -5.27 6.25
CA VAL A 336 15.30 -6.13 6.34
C VAL A 336 15.50 -7.14 7.47
N HIS A 337 14.46 -7.35 8.28
CA HIS A 337 14.42 -8.34 9.36
C HIS A 337 13.15 -9.19 9.23
N ARG A 338 13.09 -10.32 9.91
CA ARG A 338 11.87 -11.13 9.97
C ARG A 338 10.80 -10.42 10.79
N VAL A 339 9.54 -10.67 10.47
CA VAL A 339 8.43 -10.20 11.30
C VAL A 339 8.68 -10.57 12.77
N ALA A 340 8.47 -9.62 13.69
CA ALA A 340 8.63 -9.76 15.14
C ALA A 340 10.08 -10.04 15.62
N ASP A 341 11.10 -9.95 14.76
CA ASP A 341 12.49 -10.13 15.19
C ASP A 341 13.04 -8.83 15.82
N VAL A 342 12.62 -8.59 17.05
CA VAL A 342 13.03 -7.43 17.85
C VAL A 342 14.54 -7.35 18.04
N LYS A 343 15.20 -8.52 18.19
CA LYS A 343 16.65 -8.57 18.39
C LYS A 343 17.40 -8.05 17.16
N VAL A 344 17.10 -8.59 15.98
CA VAL A 344 17.74 -8.14 14.73
C VAL A 344 17.43 -6.66 14.47
N LEU A 345 16.20 -6.20 14.72
CA LEU A 345 15.86 -4.79 14.54
C LEU A 345 16.64 -3.89 15.51
N SER A 346 16.87 -4.33 16.77
CA SER A 346 17.71 -3.60 17.73
C SER A 346 19.17 -3.52 17.28
N GLU A 347 19.70 -4.63 16.74
CA GLU A 347 21.04 -4.66 16.16
C GLU A 347 21.14 -3.72 14.95
N GLN A 348 20.09 -3.65 14.09
CA GLN A 348 20.01 -2.73 12.95
C GLN A 348 20.02 -1.25 13.38
N PHE A 349 19.30 -0.87 14.43
CA PHE A 349 19.35 0.48 14.98
C PHE A 349 20.78 0.81 15.48
N SER A 350 21.38 -0.09 16.26
CA SER A 350 22.73 0.09 16.78
C SER A 350 23.77 0.17 15.65
N MET A 351 23.62 -0.64 14.62
CA MET A 351 24.50 -0.64 13.44
C MET A 351 24.49 0.70 12.71
N LEU A 352 23.30 1.28 12.44
CA LEU A 352 23.21 2.58 11.77
C LEU A 352 23.66 3.75 12.63
N ASP A 353 23.52 3.63 13.95
CA ASP A 353 24.02 4.63 14.89
C ASP A 353 25.55 4.64 14.95
N GLN A 354 26.20 3.47 14.97
CA GLN A 354 27.63 3.30 15.12
C GLN A 354 28.41 3.41 13.82
N ASP A 355 27.84 2.93 12.70
CA ASP A 355 28.48 2.95 11.38
C ASP A 355 27.80 3.95 10.44
N ARG A 356 28.23 5.20 10.51
CA ARG A 356 27.73 6.28 9.66
C ARG A 356 28.12 6.12 8.19
N SER A 357 29.18 5.38 7.90
CA SER A 357 29.58 5.09 6.52
C SER A 357 28.62 4.09 5.87
N LEU A 358 28.18 3.09 6.60
CA LEU A 358 27.13 2.17 6.18
C LEU A 358 25.81 2.92 5.92
N LEU A 359 25.40 3.79 6.85
CA LEU A 359 24.20 4.61 6.70
C LEU A 359 24.26 5.44 5.41
N ALA A 360 25.39 6.13 5.16
CA ALA A 360 25.57 6.94 3.96
C ALA A 360 25.47 6.07 2.68
N ARG A 361 26.14 4.92 2.63
CA ARG A 361 26.09 3.98 1.50
C ARG A 361 24.67 3.48 1.23
N LEU A 362 23.94 3.06 2.28
CA LEU A 362 22.56 2.59 2.14
C LEU A 362 21.62 3.70 1.66
N ARG A 363 21.85 4.95 2.11
CA ARG A 363 21.12 6.14 1.66
C ARG A 363 21.33 6.41 0.17
N ASP A 364 22.57 6.38 -0.30
CA ASP A 364 22.90 6.61 -1.70
C ASP A 364 22.25 5.57 -2.61
N GLU A 365 22.27 4.30 -2.20
CA GLU A 365 21.62 3.20 -2.90
C GLU A 365 20.07 3.30 -2.81
N ALA A 366 19.52 3.78 -1.69
CA ALA A 366 18.07 4.05 -1.56
C ALA A 366 17.63 5.09 -2.59
N ILE A 367 18.33 6.22 -2.66
CA ILE A 367 18.05 7.30 -3.63
C ILE A 367 18.22 6.79 -5.07
N ALA A 368 19.28 6.04 -5.36
CA ALA A 368 19.53 5.51 -6.69
C ALA A 368 18.41 4.54 -7.14
N SER A 369 18.00 3.61 -6.26
CA SER A 369 16.95 2.63 -6.55
C SER A 369 15.57 3.26 -6.70
N SER A 370 15.29 4.37 -6.00
CA SER A 370 13.99 5.05 -6.05
C SER A 370 13.63 5.62 -7.42
N ARG A 371 14.63 5.95 -8.25
CA ARG A 371 14.41 6.55 -9.58
C ARG A 371 13.50 5.73 -10.50
N SER A 372 13.50 4.40 -10.34
CA SER A 372 12.65 3.48 -11.08
C SER A 372 11.29 3.21 -10.42
N LEU A 373 11.01 3.78 -9.25
CA LEU A 373 9.82 3.50 -8.44
C LEU A 373 8.80 4.65 -8.48
N THR A 374 8.80 5.46 -9.54
CA THR A 374 7.83 6.56 -9.69
C THR A 374 6.45 6.06 -10.12
N TRP A 375 5.40 6.86 -9.90
CA TRP A 375 4.06 6.54 -10.38
C TRP A 375 3.97 6.39 -11.90
N ASP A 376 4.79 7.12 -12.66
CA ASP A 376 4.86 6.96 -14.12
C ASP A 376 5.40 5.57 -14.50
N ALA A 377 6.50 5.15 -13.90
CA ALA A 377 7.03 3.80 -14.10
C ALA A 377 6.07 2.70 -13.62
N ALA A 378 5.32 2.95 -12.54
CA ALA A 378 4.28 2.04 -12.07
C ALA A 378 3.14 1.91 -13.08
N GLY A 379 2.75 3.01 -13.75
CA GLY A 379 1.75 3.01 -14.82
C GLY A 379 2.18 2.17 -16.04
N GLU A 380 3.43 2.28 -16.47
CA GLU A 380 4.00 1.46 -17.55
C GLU A 380 3.99 -0.04 -17.20
N ARG A 381 4.38 -0.38 -15.96
CA ARG A 381 4.33 -1.77 -15.46
C ARG A 381 2.91 -2.31 -15.37
N LEU A 382 1.95 -1.49 -14.96
CA LEU A 382 0.54 -1.89 -14.91
C LEU A 382 -0.01 -2.13 -16.32
N LEU A 383 0.35 -1.29 -17.31
CA LEU A 383 0.01 -1.53 -18.71
C LEU A 383 0.63 -2.83 -19.24
N ALA A 384 1.87 -3.12 -18.87
CA ALA A 384 2.51 -4.40 -19.20
C ALA A 384 1.80 -5.60 -18.53
N ALA A 385 1.30 -5.44 -17.30
CA ALA A 385 0.50 -6.46 -16.63
C ALA A 385 -0.83 -6.73 -17.35
N TYR A 386 -1.50 -5.68 -17.86
CA TYR A 386 -2.68 -5.86 -18.72
C TYR A 386 -2.34 -6.62 -20.02
N SER A 387 -1.21 -6.29 -20.64
CA SER A 387 -0.76 -7.00 -21.85
C SER A 387 -0.54 -8.49 -21.59
N LYS A 388 0.01 -8.85 -20.42
CA LYS A 388 0.16 -10.27 -20.00
C LYS A 388 -1.17 -10.94 -19.72
N ALA A 389 -2.17 -10.22 -19.22
CA ALA A 389 -3.50 -10.79 -18.99
C ALA A 389 -4.28 -11.04 -20.30
N LEU A 390 -3.85 -10.42 -21.42
CA LEU A 390 -4.44 -10.60 -22.74
C LEU A 390 -3.81 -11.74 -23.55
N GLN A 391 -2.73 -12.33 -23.07
CA GLN A 391 -2.04 -13.50 -23.64
C GLN A 391 -2.64 -14.81 -23.08
#